data_de04dceea68d828be9e8b1962f34c473
#
_entry.id   de04dceea68d828be9e8b1962f34c473
#
_cell.length_a   1.000
_cell.length_b   1.000
_cell.length_c   1.000
_cell.angle_alpha   90.00
_cell.angle_beta   90.00
_cell.angle_gamma   90.00
#
_symmetry.space_group_name_H-M   'P 1'
#
loop_
_entity.id
_entity.type
_entity.pdbx_description
1 polymer ?
#
loop_
_entity_poly.entity_id
_entity_poly.type
_entity_poly.pdbx_seq_one_letter_code
_entity_poly.pdbx_strand_id
1 'polypeptide(L)'
;MDYSAYVVPLLLAFVALFALAKRVNVYEALTRGASQGLSILGSILPALVGLMTAVYMLRASGAMEALGQLLAPVLIRLGIPTETASLLLIRPVSGSGALAVGSELMSAFGPDSYIGRVAAVMLGSSETTFYAVAVYFGAAGFHRTRYAIPAAL
;
A
#
# COMPACT_ATOMS: atom_id res chain seq x y z
N MET A 1 -14.72 -4.27 -24.25
CA MET A 1 -13.66 -3.27 -24.57
C MET A 1 -13.23 -2.65 -23.27
N ASP A 2 -11.96 -2.87 -22.88
CA ASP A 2 -11.42 -2.31 -21.65
C ASP A 2 -11.09 -0.83 -21.83
N TYR A 3 -12.07 0.03 -21.58
CA TYR A 3 -11.89 1.48 -21.65
C TYR A 3 -10.79 1.98 -20.69
N SER A 4 -10.52 1.23 -19.63
CA SER A 4 -9.43 1.53 -18.67
C SER A 4 -8.03 1.55 -19.31
N ALA A 5 -7.80 0.77 -20.37
CA ALA A 5 -6.53 0.74 -21.07
C ALA A 5 -6.20 2.06 -21.81
N TYR A 6 -7.23 2.86 -22.15
CA TYR A 6 -7.05 4.13 -22.84
C TYR A 6 -6.87 5.33 -21.91
N VAL A 7 -7.18 5.20 -20.62
CA VAL A 7 -7.12 6.32 -19.66
C VAL A 7 -5.73 6.91 -19.58
N VAL A 8 -4.70 6.09 -19.38
CA VAL A 8 -3.32 6.55 -19.23
C VAL A 8 -2.80 7.16 -20.54
N PRO A 9 -2.90 6.49 -21.71
CA PRO A 9 -2.49 7.10 -22.97
C PRO A 9 -3.20 8.42 -23.30
N LEU A 10 -4.50 8.52 -23.05
CA LEU A 10 -5.26 9.75 -23.29
C LEU A 10 -4.82 10.87 -22.34
N LEU A 11 -4.56 10.56 -21.09
CA LEU A 11 -4.07 11.54 -20.11
C LEU A 11 -2.70 12.07 -20.49
N LEU A 12 -1.78 11.21 -20.92
CA LEU A 12 -0.48 11.60 -21.42
C LEU A 12 -0.57 12.46 -22.69
N ALA A 13 -1.41 12.07 -23.64
CA ALA A 13 -1.66 12.84 -24.85
C ALA A 13 -2.24 14.22 -24.53
N PHE A 14 -3.22 14.28 -23.62
CA PHE A 14 -3.81 15.54 -23.17
C PHE A 14 -2.78 16.47 -22.55
N VAL A 15 -1.95 15.95 -21.62
CA VAL A 15 -0.88 16.75 -20.98
C VAL A 15 0.13 17.25 -22.01
N ALA A 16 0.53 16.42 -22.97
CA ALA A 16 1.46 16.80 -24.02
C ALA A 16 0.86 17.89 -24.92
N LEU A 17 -0.37 17.75 -25.37
CA LEU A 17 -1.07 18.75 -26.19
C LEU A 17 -1.26 20.07 -25.43
N PHE A 18 -1.63 19.99 -24.15
CA PHE A 18 -1.76 21.17 -23.30
C PHE A 18 -0.43 21.92 -23.12
N ALA A 19 0.67 21.19 -22.93
CA ALA A 19 2.01 21.75 -22.82
C ALA A 19 2.45 22.43 -24.12
N LEU A 20 2.17 21.82 -25.28
CA LEU A 20 2.41 22.41 -26.59
C LEU A 20 1.60 23.70 -26.80
N ALA A 21 0.30 23.70 -26.44
CA ALA A 21 -0.55 24.88 -26.52
C ALA A 21 -0.05 26.02 -25.64
N LYS A 22 0.57 25.70 -24.49
CA LYS A 22 1.21 26.65 -23.58
C LYS A 22 2.65 27.01 -23.98
N ARG A 23 3.16 26.50 -25.10
CA ARG A 23 4.54 26.69 -25.59
C ARG A 23 5.61 26.24 -24.57
N VAL A 24 5.31 25.24 -23.77
CA VAL A 24 6.27 24.62 -22.85
C VAL A 24 7.11 23.60 -23.62
N ASN A 25 8.42 23.60 -23.40
CA ASN A 25 9.29 22.56 -23.94
C ASN A 25 9.00 21.25 -23.20
N VAL A 26 8.23 20.37 -23.84
CA VAL A 26 7.77 19.10 -23.25
C VAL A 26 8.94 18.21 -22.85
N TYR A 27 9.98 18.13 -23.68
CA TYR A 27 11.16 17.33 -23.41
C TYR A 27 11.92 17.83 -22.18
N GLU A 28 12.14 19.13 -22.09
CA GLU A 28 12.82 19.75 -20.93
C GLU A 28 12.01 19.57 -19.64
N ALA A 29 10.68 19.72 -19.71
CA ALA A 29 9.79 19.51 -18.57
C ALA A 29 9.82 18.06 -18.09
N LEU A 30 9.80 17.09 -19.02
CA LEU A 30 9.90 15.66 -18.72
C LEU A 30 11.24 15.29 -18.07
N THR A 31 12.35 15.77 -18.64
CA THR A 31 13.70 15.47 -18.10
C THR A 31 13.90 16.09 -16.73
N ARG A 32 13.37 17.30 -16.51
CA ARG A 32 13.41 17.97 -15.21
C ARG A 32 12.55 17.20 -14.18
N GLY A 33 11.33 16.78 -14.57
CA GLY A 33 10.45 15.95 -13.72
C GLY A 33 11.08 14.61 -13.39
N ALA A 34 11.70 13.93 -14.36
CA ALA A 34 12.41 12.68 -14.14
C ALA A 34 13.58 12.84 -13.16
N SER A 35 14.38 13.91 -13.30
CA SER A 35 15.48 14.21 -12.38
C SER A 35 14.99 14.46 -10.96
N GLN A 36 13.90 15.22 -10.79
CA GLN A 36 13.26 15.43 -9.48
C GLN A 36 12.73 14.12 -8.90
N GLY A 37 12.07 13.29 -9.71
CA GLY A 37 11.58 11.96 -9.30
C GLY A 37 12.69 11.06 -8.80
N LEU A 38 13.83 11.01 -9.49
CA LEU A 38 15.01 10.24 -9.05
C LEU A 38 15.59 10.75 -7.73
N SER A 39 15.63 12.06 -7.53
CA SER A 39 16.06 12.64 -6.26
C SER A 39 15.14 12.25 -5.10
N ILE A 40 13.81 12.29 -5.31
CA ILE A 40 12.82 11.86 -4.33
C ILE A 40 12.97 10.36 -4.06
N LEU A 41 13.12 9.54 -5.09
CA LEU A 41 13.35 8.10 -4.94
C LEU A 41 14.57 7.81 -4.06
N GLY A 42 15.68 8.50 -4.30
CA GLY A 42 16.89 8.38 -3.47
C GLY A 42 16.66 8.73 -2.00
N SER A 43 15.83 9.72 -1.70
CA SER A 43 15.51 10.12 -0.33
C SER A 43 14.59 9.13 0.41
N ILE A 44 13.72 8.44 -0.32
CA ILE A 44 12.76 7.48 0.23
C ILE A 44 13.38 6.09 0.41
N LEU A 45 14.33 5.72 -0.44
CA LEU A 45 14.91 4.37 -0.50
C LEU A 45 15.43 3.85 0.85
N PRO A 46 16.18 4.62 1.66
CA PRO A 46 16.66 4.15 2.97
C PRO A 46 15.52 3.78 3.93
N ALA A 47 14.45 4.58 3.95
CA ALA A 47 13.28 4.32 4.79
C ALA A 47 12.55 3.05 4.34
N LEU A 48 12.42 2.82 3.04
CA LEU A 48 11.81 1.61 2.48
C LEU A 48 12.63 0.36 2.79
N VAL A 49 13.95 0.42 2.63
CA VAL A 49 14.84 -0.71 2.94
C VAL A 49 14.74 -1.06 4.42
N GLY A 50 14.79 -0.06 5.31
CA GLY A 50 14.63 -0.26 6.76
C GLY A 50 13.29 -0.89 7.12
N LEU A 51 12.19 -0.36 6.57
CA LEU A 51 10.85 -0.89 6.80
C LEU A 51 10.72 -2.33 6.31
N MET A 52 11.14 -2.62 5.07
CA MET A 52 11.06 -3.96 4.51
C MET A 52 11.89 -4.97 5.30
N THR A 53 13.10 -4.59 5.72
CA THR A 53 13.95 -5.43 6.57
C THR A 53 13.25 -5.76 7.89
N ALA A 54 12.71 -4.76 8.58
CA ALA A 54 11.98 -4.96 9.82
C ALA A 54 10.80 -5.91 9.66
N VAL A 55 10.04 -5.78 8.57
CA VAL A 55 8.90 -6.65 8.25
C VAL A 55 9.33 -8.09 8.01
N TYR A 56 10.39 -8.30 7.21
CA TYR A 56 10.93 -9.65 6.98
C TYR A 56 11.43 -10.28 8.28
N MET A 57 12.08 -9.52 9.14
CA MET A 57 12.52 -10.01 10.47
C MET A 57 11.32 -10.39 11.35
N LEU A 58 10.26 -9.56 11.38
CA LEU A 58 9.02 -9.86 12.12
C LEU A 58 8.36 -11.14 11.64
N ARG A 59 8.30 -11.35 10.32
CA ARG A 59 7.78 -12.60 9.75
C ARG A 59 8.66 -13.80 10.08
N ALA A 60 9.96 -13.70 9.87
CA ALA A 60 10.90 -14.79 10.12
C ALA A 60 10.98 -15.20 11.59
N SER A 61 10.71 -14.29 12.53
CA SER A 61 10.69 -14.56 13.96
C SER A 61 9.43 -15.28 14.48
N GLY A 62 8.40 -15.46 13.64
CA GLY A 62 7.10 -15.98 14.10
C GLY A 62 6.27 -14.98 14.93
N ALA A 63 6.73 -13.73 15.05
CA ALA A 63 6.05 -12.72 15.85
C ALA A 63 4.67 -12.35 15.26
N MET A 64 4.51 -12.43 13.93
CA MET A 64 3.22 -12.16 13.27
C MET A 64 2.18 -13.20 13.65
N GLU A 65 2.55 -14.48 13.72
CA GLU A 65 1.70 -15.58 14.14
C GLU A 65 1.32 -15.47 15.63
N ALA A 66 2.29 -15.13 16.49
CA ALA A 66 2.04 -14.90 17.91
C ALA A 66 1.09 -13.72 18.14
N LEU A 67 1.24 -12.61 17.41
CA LEU A 67 0.33 -11.47 17.44
C LEU A 67 -1.08 -11.84 16.95
N GLY A 68 -1.18 -12.64 15.89
CA GLY A 68 -2.46 -13.15 15.39
C GLY A 68 -3.22 -13.96 16.46
N GLN A 69 -2.53 -14.85 17.15
CA GLN A 69 -3.10 -15.63 18.25
C GLN A 69 -3.55 -14.76 19.43
N LEU A 70 -2.77 -13.75 19.76
CA LEU A 70 -3.11 -12.79 20.83
C LEU A 70 -4.35 -11.95 20.47
N LEU A 71 -4.52 -11.60 19.20
CA LEU A 71 -5.64 -10.81 18.71
C LEU A 71 -6.91 -11.66 18.50
N ALA A 72 -6.79 -12.98 18.34
CA ALA A 72 -7.90 -13.88 18.06
C ALA A 72 -9.13 -13.68 18.99
N PRO A 73 -9.00 -13.59 20.32
CA PRO A 73 -10.16 -13.40 21.19
C PRO A 73 -10.87 -12.05 20.99
N VAL A 74 -10.14 -11.02 20.59
CA VAL A 74 -10.71 -9.70 20.27
C VAL A 74 -11.45 -9.77 18.93
N LEU A 75 -10.85 -10.39 17.92
CA LEU A 75 -11.45 -10.55 16.59
C LEU A 75 -12.76 -11.33 16.66
N ILE A 76 -12.80 -12.42 17.43
CA ILE A 76 -14.02 -13.22 17.65
C ILE A 76 -15.13 -12.35 18.25
N ARG A 77 -14.83 -11.52 19.24
CA ARG A 77 -15.83 -10.62 19.86
C ARG A 77 -16.36 -9.55 18.91
N LEU A 78 -15.54 -9.12 17.95
CA LEU A 78 -15.91 -8.17 16.91
C LEU A 78 -16.62 -8.83 15.71
N GLY A 79 -16.77 -10.16 15.72
CA GLY A 79 -17.33 -10.91 14.61
C GLY A 79 -16.41 -11.01 13.40
N ILE A 80 -15.11 -10.75 13.56
CA ILE A 80 -14.10 -10.84 12.50
C ILE A 80 -13.55 -12.26 12.49
N PRO A 81 -13.52 -12.96 11.32
CA PRO A 81 -12.96 -14.30 11.23
C PRO A 81 -11.50 -14.33 11.66
N THR A 82 -11.12 -15.27 12.50
CA THR A 82 -9.73 -15.41 12.98
C THR A 82 -8.75 -15.71 11.86
N GLU A 83 -9.20 -16.33 10.79
CA GLU A 83 -8.45 -16.62 9.58
C GLU A 83 -7.93 -15.34 8.91
N THR A 84 -8.63 -14.22 9.09
CA THR A 84 -8.21 -12.91 8.55
C THR A 84 -7.21 -12.16 9.43
N ALA A 85 -6.83 -12.72 10.59
CA ALA A 85 -5.89 -12.07 11.51
C ALA A 85 -4.52 -11.78 10.87
N SER A 86 -3.99 -12.72 10.09
CA SER A 86 -2.74 -12.53 9.36
C SER A 86 -2.83 -11.40 8.31
N LEU A 87 -3.98 -11.29 7.65
CA LEU A 87 -4.25 -10.21 6.70
C LEU A 87 -4.29 -8.85 7.41
N LEU A 88 -4.99 -8.76 8.54
CA LEU A 88 -5.08 -7.55 9.36
C LEU A 88 -3.69 -7.03 9.79
N LEU A 89 -2.82 -7.95 10.23
CA LEU A 89 -1.48 -7.59 10.69
C LEU A 89 -0.54 -7.20 9.54
N ILE A 90 -0.67 -7.85 8.38
CA ILE A 90 0.23 -7.63 7.26
C ILE A 90 -0.15 -6.40 6.44
N ARG A 91 -1.44 -6.05 6.40
CA ARG A 91 -1.98 -4.98 5.57
C ARG A 91 -1.35 -3.61 5.83
N PRO A 92 -1.18 -3.14 7.07
CA PRO A 92 -0.54 -1.85 7.34
C PRO A 92 0.93 -1.78 6.90
N VAL A 93 1.56 -2.93 6.66
CA VAL A 93 2.99 -3.06 6.48
C VAL A 93 3.38 -3.37 5.03
N SER A 94 2.64 -4.27 4.38
CA SER A 94 2.97 -4.77 3.04
C SER A 94 1.73 -4.97 2.18
N GLY A 95 1.57 -4.15 1.14
CA GLY A 95 0.46 -4.26 0.18
C GLY A 95 0.52 -5.56 -0.63
N SER A 96 1.68 -5.93 -1.15
CA SER A 96 1.87 -7.18 -1.90
C SER A 96 1.70 -8.40 -1.01
N GLY A 97 2.22 -8.36 0.23
CA GLY A 97 2.00 -9.42 1.20
C GLY A 97 0.53 -9.58 1.59
N ALA A 98 -0.17 -8.48 1.80
CA ALA A 98 -1.60 -8.50 2.08
C ALA A 98 -2.40 -9.04 0.90
N LEU A 99 -2.05 -8.67 -0.34
CA LEU A 99 -2.70 -9.18 -1.54
C LEU A 99 -2.50 -10.70 -1.68
N ALA A 100 -1.31 -11.21 -1.40
CA ALA A 100 -1.02 -12.65 -1.43
C ALA A 100 -1.87 -13.41 -0.39
N VAL A 101 -1.87 -12.95 0.87
CA VAL A 101 -2.67 -13.58 1.96
C VAL A 101 -4.17 -13.47 1.66
N GLY A 102 -4.65 -12.33 1.19
CA GLY A 102 -6.06 -12.16 0.84
C GLY A 102 -6.48 -13.05 -0.33
N SER A 103 -5.63 -13.19 -1.36
CA SER A 103 -5.87 -14.11 -2.47
C SER A 103 -5.90 -15.56 -2.03
N GLU A 104 -5.03 -15.96 -1.11
CA GLU A 104 -5.01 -17.28 -0.52
C GLU A 104 -6.30 -17.55 0.27
N LEU A 105 -6.75 -16.62 1.11
CA LEU A 105 -8.01 -16.73 1.85
C LEU A 105 -9.21 -16.88 0.91
N MET A 106 -9.28 -16.03 -0.14
CA MET A 106 -10.35 -16.11 -1.13
C MET A 106 -10.32 -17.43 -1.93
N SER A 107 -9.14 -17.97 -2.20
CA SER A 107 -8.98 -19.24 -2.90
C SER A 107 -9.37 -20.42 -2.01
N ALA A 108 -9.00 -20.39 -0.73
CA ALA A 108 -9.25 -21.48 0.22
C ALA A 108 -10.72 -21.57 0.67
N PHE A 109 -11.35 -20.41 0.93
CA PHE A 109 -12.70 -20.34 1.51
C PHE A 109 -13.79 -19.95 0.49
N GLY A 110 -13.39 -19.51 -0.69
CA GLY A 110 -14.27 -18.96 -1.72
C GLY A 110 -14.48 -17.45 -1.57
N PRO A 111 -14.53 -16.69 -2.69
CA PRO A 111 -14.65 -15.23 -2.68
C PRO A 111 -15.99 -14.74 -2.10
N ASP A 112 -17.07 -15.53 -2.26
CA ASP A 112 -18.40 -15.18 -1.78
C ASP A 112 -18.69 -15.65 -0.35
N SER A 113 -17.76 -16.40 0.26
CA SER A 113 -17.84 -16.79 1.67
C SER A 113 -17.72 -15.57 2.59
N TYR A 114 -18.14 -15.73 3.86
CA TYR A 114 -17.97 -14.64 4.83
C TYR A 114 -16.50 -14.25 5.00
N ILE A 115 -15.59 -15.23 5.08
CA ILE A 115 -14.13 -15.01 5.19
C ILE A 115 -13.59 -14.30 3.94
N GLY A 116 -13.95 -14.77 2.74
CA GLY A 116 -13.51 -14.17 1.48
C GLY A 116 -14.00 -12.74 1.32
N ARG A 117 -15.26 -12.45 1.65
CA ARG A 117 -15.79 -11.08 1.61
C ARG A 117 -15.11 -10.15 2.61
N VAL A 118 -14.84 -10.62 3.84
CA VAL A 118 -14.11 -9.84 4.85
C VAL A 118 -12.70 -9.55 4.34
N ALA A 119 -11.99 -10.55 3.79
CA ALA A 119 -10.67 -10.37 3.20
C ALA A 119 -10.69 -9.35 2.04
N ALA A 120 -11.66 -9.43 1.14
CA ALA A 120 -11.81 -8.50 0.03
C ALA A 120 -12.08 -7.06 0.50
N VAL A 121 -12.94 -6.89 1.51
CA VAL A 121 -13.22 -5.57 2.11
C VAL A 121 -11.97 -5.01 2.78
N MET A 122 -11.24 -5.82 3.56
CA MET A 122 -9.98 -5.38 4.20
C MET A 122 -8.96 -4.91 3.16
N LEU A 123 -8.82 -5.62 2.04
CA LEU A 123 -7.93 -5.22 0.95
C LEU A 123 -8.36 -3.94 0.26
N GLY A 124 -9.66 -3.74 0.06
CA GLY A 124 -10.20 -2.60 -0.67
C GLY A 124 -10.36 -1.33 0.14
N SER A 125 -10.57 -1.44 1.47
CA SER A 125 -10.89 -0.31 2.35
C SER A 125 -9.70 0.23 3.14
N SER A 126 -8.57 -0.45 3.15
CA SER A 126 -7.38 -0.07 3.92
C SER A 126 -6.15 0.10 3.03
N GLU A 127 -5.13 0.77 3.55
CA GLU A 127 -3.86 1.00 2.86
C GLU A 127 -2.66 0.52 3.68
N THR A 128 -1.49 0.48 3.05
CA THR A 128 -0.20 0.16 3.69
C THR A 128 0.27 1.36 4.50
N THR A 129 -0.31 1.56 5.67
CA THR A 129 -0.12 2.74 6.51
C THR A 129 1.35 3.08 6.77
N PHE A 130 2.15 2.08 7.19
CA PHE A 130 3.55 2.33 7.50
C PHE A 130 4.37 2.67 6.25
N TYR A 131 4.07 2.02 5.13
CA TYR A 131 4.67 2.35 3.85
C TYR A 131 4.30 3.78 3.41
N ALA A 132 3.02 4.11 3.44
CA ALA A 132 2.54 5.44 3.07
C ALA A 132 3.16 6.53 3.94
N VAL A 133 3.23 6.33 5.26
CA VAL A 133 3.88 7.25 6.18
C VAL A 133 5.37 7.38 5.86
N ALA A 134 6.10 6.28 5.68
CA ALA A 134 7.53 6.30 5.37
C ALA A 134 7.82 7.07 4.08
N VAL A 135 7.03 6.85 3.04
CA VAL A 135 7.20 7.50 1.73
C VAL A 135 6.81 8.98 1.78
N TYR A 136 5.57 9.28 2.18
CA TYR A 136 5.06 10.66 2.09
C TYR A 136 5.64 11.58 3.15
N PHE A 137 5.76 11.14 4.39
CA PHE A 137 6.36 11.95 5.46
C PHE A 137 7.87 12.09 5.25
N GLY A 138 8.53 11.01 4.77
CA GLY A 138 9.95 11.06 4.41
C GLY A 138 10.23 12.05 3.28
N ALA A 139 9.45 12.01 2.20
CA ALA A 139 9.58 12.93 1.07
C ALA A 139 9.30 14.39 1.45
N ALA A 140 8.34 14.60 2.36
CA ALA A 140 7.97 15.95 2.84
C ALA A 140 8.85 16.45 4.01
N GLY A 141 9.79 15.63 4.51
CA GLY A 141 10.66 15.98 5.64
C GLY A 141 9.95 16.07 6.99
N PHE A 142 8.77 15.45 7.13
CA PHE A 142 8.05 15.44 8.39
C PHE A 142 8.55 14.32 9.31
N HIS A 143 8.94 14.68 10.54
CA HIS A 143 9.40 13.71 11.55
C HIS A 143 8.31 13.33 12.57
N ARG A 144 7.14 13.95 12.52
CA ARG A 144 6.03 13.68 13.45
C ARG A 144 4.77 13.32 12.69
N THR A 145 4.28 12.11 12.90
CA THR A 145 3.07 11.60 12.24
C THR A 145 1.78 12.05 12.91
N ARG A 146 1.84 12.56 14.15
CA ARG A 146 0.66 12.96 14.97
C ARG A 146 -0.43 11.88 14.93
N TYR A 147 -1.59 12.21 14.37
CA TYR A 147 -2.76 11.32 14.30
C TYR A 147 -2.80 10.46 13.03
N ALA A 148 -1.82 10.58 12.12
CA ALA A 148 -1.87 9.87 10.84
C ALA A 148 -1.88 8.35 11.01
N ILE A 149 -1.04 7.80 11.90
CA ILE A 149 -1.01 6.36 12.15
C ILE A 149 -2.29 5.87 12.84
N PRO A 150 -2.74 6.46 13.98
CA PRO A 150 -3.98 6.02 14.62
C PRO A 150 -5.24 6.20 13.77
N ALA A 151 -5.23 7.16 12.84
CA ALA A 151 -6.37 7.40 11.96
C ALA A 151 -6.43 6.45 10.75
N ALA A 152 -5.29 5.82 10.40
CA ALA A 152 -5.18 4.93 9.26
C ALA A 152 -5.27 3.43 9.64
N LEU A 153 -5.18 3.08 10.92
CA LEU A 153 -5.34 1.74 11.49
C LEU A 153 -6.75 1.51 11.99
#